data_745e841dc6b436f27aab3565e17e687a
#
_entry.id   745e841dc6b436f27aab3565e17e687a
#
_cell.length_a   1.000
_cell.length_b   1.000
_cell.length_c   1.000
_cell.angle_alpha   90.00
_cell.angle_beta   90.00
_cell.angle_gamma   90.00
#
_symmetry.space_group_name_H-M   'P 1'
#
loop_
_entity.id
_entity.type
_entity.pdbx_description
1 polymer ?
#
loop_
_entity_poly.entity_id
_entity_poly.type
_entity_poly.pdbx_seq_one_letter_code
_entity_poly.pdbx_strand_id
1 'polypeptide(L)'
;LVTLPVWKVNKAADETEKKSVGLVSALKIKGVPFLLIGFFAYCAAEATAMQWASTYFVEVKGISAERAATFASLFYIGITVGRFISGFITDKLGDRRMIIIGTSILICGICCLFVPVSSYILAAAAFIIIGLGCAPIYPCIIHSTPNNFGAENSGAIIGIQMASAYVGSTFIPPVFGLLGNSISFKIMPIYLILFFVLMITMIELMFRITGKNKVK
;
A
#
# COMPACT_ATOMS: atom_id res chain seq x y z
N LEU A 1 8.61 -7.87 -31.04
CA LEU A 1 9.61 -8.42 -32.00
C LEU A 1 10.97 -7.74 -31.88
N VAL A 2 11.03 -6.42 -31.63
CA VAL A 2 12.30 -5.65 -31.53
C VAL A 2 13.13 -6.06 -30.30
N THR A 3 12.53 -6.58 -29.25
CA THR A 3 13.21 -6.98 -28.01
C THR A 3 13.72 -8.42 -27.98
N LEU A 4 13.32 -9.26 -28.94
CA LEU A 4 13.72 -10.68 -28.99
C LEU A 4 15.23 -10.95 -29.04
N PRO A 5 16.07 -10.13 -29.72
CA PRO A 5 17.52 -10.32 -29.70
C PRO A 5 18.14 -10.07 -28.32
N VAL A 6 17.56 -9.19 -27.51
CA VAL A 6 18.07 -8.83 -26.18
C VAL A 6 17.84 -9.97 -25.17
N TRP A 7 16.85 -10.85 -25.39
CA TRP A 7 16.56 -12.00 -24.55
C TRP A 7 17.54 -13.16 -24.72
N LYS A 8 18.43 -13.10 -25.73
CA LYS A 8 19.52 -14.10 -25.92
C LYS A 8 20.75 -13.81 -25.08
N VAL A 9 20.76 -12.74 -24.31
CA VAL A 9 21.90 -12.38 -23.46
C VAL A 9 21.86 -13.19 -22.17
N ASN A 10 22.82 -14.11 -22.09
CA ASN A 10 23.38 -14.78 -20.91
C ASN A 10 22.48 -15.70 -20.07
N LYS A 11 22.32 -16.93 -20.56
CA LYS A 11 22.14 -18.11 -19.71
C LYS A 11 23.44 -18.60 -19.05
N ALA A 12 24.50 -17.83 -19.06
CA ALA A 12 25.83 -18.22 -18.59
C ALA A 12 26.32 -17.30 -17.47
N ALA A 13 25.46 -17.03 -16.46
CA ALA A 13 25.90 -16.43 -15.24
C ALA A 13 25.16 -17.08 -14.06
N ASP A 14 25.91 -17.91 -13.33
CA ASP A 14 25.63 -18.42 -11.99
C ASP A 14 24.36 -19.27 -11.78
N GLU A 15 24.37 -20.50 -12.28
CA GLU A 15 23.79 -21.65 -11.57
C GLU A 15 24.65 -22.01 -10.35
N THR A 16 24.93 -21.08 -9.47
CA THR A 16 25.05 -21.41 -8.06
C THR A 16 23.64 -21.65 -7.60
N GLU A 17 23.27 -22.90 -7.34
CA GLU A 17 22.05 -23.29 -6.61
C GLU A 17 22.00 -22.53 -5.28
N LYS A 18 21.54 -21.29 -5.30
CA LYS A 18 21.07 -20.62 -4.10
C LYS A 18 19.84 -21.41 -3.68
N LYS A 19 19.98 -22.30 -2.70
CA LYS A 19 18.86 -22.97 -2.06
C LYS A 19 17.84 -21.90 -1.69
N SER A 20 16.83 -21.72 -2.53
CA SER A 20 15.71 -20.82 -2.23
C SER A 20 15.07 -21.33 -0.95
N VAL A 21 14.97 -20.46 0.04
CA VAL A 21 14.29 -20.78 1.30
C VAL A 21 12.86 -21.18 0.97
N GLY A 22 12.42 -22.37 1.41
CA GLY A 22 11.06 -22.82 1.17
C GLY A 22 10.04 -21.83 1.79
N LEU A 23 8.87 -21.67 1.18
CA LEU A 23 7.83 -20.71 1.58
C LEU A 23 7.48 -20.79 3.08
N VAL A 24 7.36 -22.01 3.61
CA VAL A 24 7.07 -22.24 5.05
C VAL A 24 8.22 -21.78 5.94
N SER A 25 9.46 -21.96 5.49
CA SER A 25 10.64 -21.51 6.23
C SER A 25 10.75 -19.98 6.23
N ALA A 26 10.37 -19.33 5.12
CA ALA A 26 10.33 -17.87 5.02
C ALA A 26 9.35 -17.25 6.04
N LEU A 27 8.19 -17.86 6.28
CA LEU A 27 7.21 -17.41 7.29
C LEU A 27 7.78 -17.42 8.73
N LYS A 28 8.76 -18.27 9.01
CA LYS A 28 9.40 -18.38 10.35
C LYS A 28 10.49 -17.34 10.58
N ILE A 29 10.90 -16.61 9.56
CA ILE A 29 11.92 -15.57 9.68
C ILE A 29 11.34 -14.42 10.53
N LYS A 30 12.10 -14.04 11.58
CA LYS A 30 11.70 -12.95 12.48
C LYS A 30 11.51 -11.65 11.69
N GLY A 31 10.33 -11.05 11.82
CA GLY A 31 9.95 -9.83 11.10
C GLY A 31 9.03 -10.06 9.89
N VAL A 32 9.11 -11.23 9.22
CA VAL A 32 8.26 -11.54 8.06
C VAL A 32 6.76 -11.50 8.38
N PRO A 33 6.25 -12.09 9.48
CA PRO A 33 4.83 -11.99 9.80
C PRO A 33 4.35 -10.53 9.92
N PHE A 34 5.15 -9.65 10.50
CA PHE A 34 4.80 -8.23 10.62
C PHE A 34 4.77 -7.54 9.26
N LEU A 35 5.73 -7.85 8.38
CA LEU A 35 5.73 -7.39 6.99
C LEU A 35 4.44 -7.80 6.27
N LEU A 36 4.05 -9.07 6.38
CA LEU A 36 2.87 -9.60 5.69
C LEU A 36 1.58 -8.96 6.19
N ILE A 37 1.40 -8.83 7.51
CA ILE A 37 0.22 -8.19 8.10
C ILE A 37 0.18 -6.70 7.71
N GLY A 38 1.31 -6.00 7.77
CA GLY A 38 1.39 -4.60 7.37
C GLY A 38 1.06 -4.39 5.90
N PHE A 39 1.59 -5.23 5.02
CA PHE A 39 1.35 -5.13 3.59
C PHE A 39 -0.07 -5.53 3.21
N PHE A 40 -0.63 -6.57 3.85
CA PHE A 40 -2.04 -6.93 3.78
C PHE A 40 -2.93 -5.72 4.13
N ALA A 41 -2.66 -5.09 5.28
CA ALA A 41 -3.46 -3.97 5.77
C ALA A 41 -3.40 -2.77 4.81
N TYR A 42 -2.21 -2.48 4.25
CA TYR A 42 -2.04 -1.46 3.24
C TYR A 42 -2.91 -1.73 2.00
N CYS A 43 -2.74 -2.90 1.39
CA CYS A 43 -3.45 -3.26 0.15
C CYS A 43 -4.97 -3.35 0.36
N ALA A 44 -5.40 -3.82 1.53
CA ALA A 44 -6.80 -3.84 1.94
C ALA A 44 -7.42 -2.44 1.99
N ALA A 45 -6.72 -1.49 2.64
CA ALA A 45 -7.19 -0.11 2.77
C ALA A 45 -7.18 0.62 1.42
N GLU A 46 -6.08 0.52 0.66
CA GLU A 46 -5.94 1.13 -0.66
C GLU A 46 -7.04 0.65 -1.61
N ALA A 47 -7.24 -0.67 -1.72
CA ALA A 47 -8.28 -1.25 -2.57
C ALA A 47 -9.69 -0.84 -2.12
N THR A 48 -9.95 -0.76 -0.81
CA THR A 48 -11.23 -0.29 -0.28
C THR A 48 -11.46 1.17 -0.65
N ALA A 49 -10.47 2.03 -0.46
CA ALA A 49 -10.56 3.44 -0.82
C ALA A 49 -10.88 3.62 -2.31
N MET A 50 -10.20 2.86 -3.18
CA MET A 50 -10.40 2.91 -4.63
C MET A 50 -11.78 2.43 -5.07
N GLN A 51 -12.23 1.27 -4.57
CA GLN A 51 -13.47 0.63 -5.01
C GLN A 51 -14.71 1.35 -4.49
N TRP A 52 -14.66 1.90 -3.27
CA TRP A 52 -15.81 2.51 -2.62
C TRP A 52 -15.82 4.05 -2.66
N ALA A 53 -14.81 4.68 -3.28
CA ALA A 53 -14.74 6.13 -3.43
C ALA A 53 -16.01 6.74 -4.04
N SER A 54 -16.44 6.22 -5.19
CA SER A 54 -17.63 6.73 -5.89
C SER A 54 -18.90 6.57 -5.05
N THR A 55 -19.10 5.40 -4.42
CA THR A 55 -20.23 5.17 -3.52
C THR A 55 -20.21 6.12 -2.33
N TYR A 56 -19.02 6.36 -1.74
CA TYR A 56 -18.87 7.33 -0.66
C TYR A 56 -19.29 8.74 -1.09
N PHE A 57 -18.90 9.17 -2.28
CA PHE A 57 -19.31 10.48 -2.80
C PHE A 57 -20.81 10.58 -3.04
N VAL A 58 -21.44 9.52 -3.54
CA VAL A 58 -22.90 9.51 -3.77
C VAL A 58 -23.65 9.47 -2.44
N GLU A 59 -23.38 8.47 -1.61
CA GLU A 59 -24.16 8.18 -0.39
C GLU A 59 -23.89 9.14 0.77
N VAL A 60 -22.67 9.68 0.87
CA VAL A 60 -22.28 10.52 2.01
C VAL A 60 -22.24 12.00 1.66
N LYS A 61 -21.83 12.34 0.42
CA LYS A 61 -21.71 13.75 -0.01
C LYS A 61 -22.86 14.20 -0.92
N GLY A 62 -23.79 13.31 -1.29
CA GLY A 62 -24.95 13.64 -2.12
C GLY A 62 -24.61 14.09 -3.54
N ILE A 63 -23.49 13.62 -4.10
CA ILE A 63 -23.03 14.00 -5.44
C ILE A 63 -23.63 13.05 -6.46
N SER A 64 -23.95 13.57 -7.66
CA SER A 64 -24.44 12.72 -8.76
C SER A 64 -23.43 11.64 -9.13
N ALA A 65 -23.87 10.44 -9.53
CA ALA A 65 -23.02 9.29 -9.84
C ALA A 65 -21.93 9.62 -10.87
N GLU A 66 -22.26 10.42 -11.89
CA GLU A 66 -21.32 10.86 -12.92
C GLU A 66 -20.15 11.67 -12.35
N ARG A 67 -20.44 12.67 -11.50
CA ARG A 67 -19.41 13.48 -10.83
C ARG A 67 -18.64 12.67 -9.80
N ALA A 68 -19.31 11.77 -9.09
CA ALA A 68 -18.70 10.89 -8.11
C ALA A 68 -17.63 9.99 -8.73
N ALA A 69 -17.90 9.42 -9.91
CA ALA A 69 -16.92 8.64 -10.66
C ALA A 69 -15.70 9.49 -11.07
N THR A 70 -15.92 10.72 -11.52
CA THR A 70 -14.84 11.67 -11.84
C THR A 70 -13.99 11.97 -10.60
N PHE A 71 -14.60 12.26 -9.45
CA PHE A 71 -13.88 12.57 -8.23
C PHE A 71 -13.14 11.35 -7.66
N ALA A 72 -13.72 10.15 -7.77
CA ALA A 72 -13.03 8.91 -7.43
C ALA A 72 -11.75 8.71 -8.25
N SER A 73 -11.76 9.10 -9.53
CA SER A 73 -10.57 9.01 -10.39
C SER A 73 -9.42 9.93 -9.96
N LEU A 74 -9.69 10.98 -9.19
CA LEU A 74 -8.66 11.89 -8.67
C LEU A 74 -7.67 11.20 -7.73
N PHE A 75 -8.08 10.10 -7.10
CA PHE A 75 -7.18 9.25 -6.32
C PHE A 75 -6.01 8.73 -7.18
N TYR A 76 -6.30 8.29 -8.40
CA TYR A 76 -5.26 7.81 -9.34
C TYR A 76 -4.32 8.93 -9.78
N ILE A 77 -4.82 10.16 -9.91
CA ILE A 77 -3.96 11.33 -10.19
C ILE A 77 -2.99 11.53 -9.01
N GLY A 78 -3.50 11.45 -7.78
CA GLY A 78 -2.66 11.50 -6.57
C GLY A 78 -1.57 10.45 -6.57
N ILE A 79 -1.91 9.18 -6.84
CA ILE A 79 -0.93 8.08 -6.93
C ILE A 79 0.10 8.34 -8.03
N THR A 80 -0.32 8.76 -9.21
CA THR A 80 0.58 8.98 -10.35
C THR A 80 1.59 10.08 -10.06
N VAL A 81 1.12 11.24 -9.59
CA VAL A 81 1.97 12.37 -9.21
C VAL A 81 2.88 11.97 -8.04
N GLY A 82 2.32 11.29 -7.04
CA GLY A 82 3.09 10.83 -5.89
C GLY A 82 4.19 9.84 -6.26
N ARG A 83 3.94 8.90 -7.17
CA ARG A 83 4.97 7.96 -7.67
C ARG A 83 6.07 8.67 -8.43
N PHE A 84 5.71 9.65 -9.26
CA PHE A 84 6.70 10.46 -9.96
C PHE A 84 7.61 11.22 -8.98
N ILE A 85 7.03 11.89 -8.00
CA ILE A 85 7.78 12.65 -6.97
C ILE A 85 8.63 11.71 -6.12
N SER A 86 8.04 10.59 -5.63
CA SER A 86 8.73 9.65 -4.76
C SER A 86 9.93 8.98 -5.43
N GLY A 87 9.86 8.74 -6.75
CA GLY A 87 10.97 8.19 -7.52
C GLY A 87 12.27 8.99 -7.42
N PHE A 88 12.18 10.32 -7.29
CA PHE A 88 13.38 11.19 -7.13
C PHE A 88 13.85 11.34 -5.68
N ILE A 89 12.97 11.06 -4.71
CA ILE A 89 13.24 11.38 -3.30
C ILE A 89 13.62 10.13 -2.51
N THR A 90 13.14 8.95 -2.90
CA THR A 90 13.32 7.71 -2.15
C THR A 90 14.78 7.36 -1.92
N ASP A 91 15.66 7.53 -2.92
CA ASP A 91 17.10 7.26 -2.81
C ASP A 91 17.79 8.11 -1.73
N LYS A 92 17.29 9.33 -1.52
CA LYS A 92 17.85 10.26 -0.52
C LYS A 92 17.33 10.04 0.88
N LEU A 93 16.04 9.73 1.03
CA LEU A 93 15.38 9.61 2.32
C LEU A 93 15.37 8.18 2.87
N GLY A 94 15.41 7.18 1.98
CA GLY A 94 15.29 5.77 2.30
C GLY A 94 13.84 5.32 2.54
N ASP A 95 13.60 4.01 2.34
CA ASP A 95 12.27 3.39 2.34
C ASP A 95 11.44 3.68 3.60
N ARG A 96 12.04 3.51 4.77
CA ARG A 96 11.33 3.69 6.05
C ARG A 96 10.77 5.09 6.22
N ARG A 97 11.57 6.13 5.89
CA ARG A 97 11.13 7.52 6.01
C ARG A 97 10.04 7.83 4.98
N MET A 98 10.18 7.31 3.77
CA MET A 98 9.17 7.48 2.72
C MET A 98 7.82 6.86 3.11
N ILE A 99 7.81 5.67 3.75
CA ILE A 99 6.59 5.05 4.27
C ILE A 99 5.94 5.93 5.34
N ILE A 100 6.72 6.47 6.28
CA ILE A 100 6.19 7.35 7.33
C ILE A 100 5.61 8.64 6.73
N ILE A 101 6.32 9.29 5.81
CA ILE A 101 5.86 10.51 5.14
C ILE A 101 4.57 10.23 4.35
N GLY A 102 4.56 9.17 3.55
CA GLY A 102 3.38 8.76 2.79
C GLY A 102 2.18 8.51 3.71
N THR A 103 2.39 7.77 4.81
CA THR A 103 1.34 7.51 5.81
C THR A 103 0.83 8.80 6.46
N SER A 104 1.70 9.74 6.78
CA SER A 104 1.31 11.03 7.36
C SER A 104 0.45 11.84 6.37
N ILE A 105 0.84 11.89 5.10
CA ILE A 105 0.09 12.59 4.04
C ILE A 105 -1.29 11.95 3.86
N LEU A 106 -1.38 10.62 3.73
CA LEU A 106 -2.67 9.95 3.54
C LEU A 106 -3.61 10.11 4.74
N ILE A 107 -3.09 10.05 5.98
CA ILE A 107 -3.90 10.28 7.18
C ILE A 107 -4.43 11.72 7.19
N CYS A 108 -3.62 12.72 6.82
CA CYS A 108 -4.08 14.09 6.66
C CYS A 108 -5.24 14.18 5.65
N GLY A 109 -5.10 13.51 4.49
CA GLY A 109 -6.18 13.42 3.50
C GLY A 109 -7.45 12.77 4.05
N ILE A 110 -7.32 11.67 4.82
CA ILE A 110 -8.47 11.02 5.45
C ILE A 110 -9.12 11.94 6.50
N CYS A 111 -8.33 12.67 7.28
CA CYS A 111 -8.87 13.65 8.24
C CYS A 111 -9.71 14.74 7.56
N CYS A 112 -9.36 15.16 6.34
CA CYS A 112 -10.16 16.09 5.57
C CYS A 112 -11.57 15.55 5.21
N LEU A 113 -11.78 14.23 5.18
CA LEU A 113 -13.08 13.62 4.91
C LEU A 113 -14.06 13.78 6.10
N PHE A 114 -13.55 13.94 7.33
CA PHE A 114 -14.38 14.18 8.53
C PHE A 114 -14.94 15.58 8.59
N VAL A 115 -14.37 16.55 7.86
CA VAL A 115 -14.84 17.92 7.87
C VAL A 115 -16.25 17.98 7.29
N PRO A 116 -17.27 18.44 8.04
CA PRO A 116 -18.66 18.46 7.62
C PRO A 116 -18.96 19.63 6.68
N VAL A 117 -18.03 19.90 5.76
CA VAL A 117 -18.24 20.93 4.74
C VAL A 117 -19.03 20.30 3.60
N SER A 118 -20.13 20.95 3.21
CA SER A 118 -20.92 20.59 2.04
C SER A 118 -20.14 20.73 0.72
N SER A 119 -18.88 21.14 0.79
CA SER A 119 -18.02 21.29 -0.36
C SER A 119 -17.49 19.94 -0.82
N TYR A 120 -18.06 19.44 -1.90
CA TYR A 120 -17.54 18.27 -2.62
C TYR A 120 -16.09 18.47 -3.12
N ILE A 121 -15.65 19.72 -3.29
CA ILE A 121 -14.28 20.07 -3.72
C ILE A 121 -13.28 19.64 -2.64
N LEU A 122 -13.56 19.85 -1.37
CA LEU A 122 -12.68 19.42 -0.27
C LEU A 122 -12.55 17.89 -0.24
N ALA A 123 -13.66 17.18 -0.43
CA ALA A 123 -13.62 15.72 -0.46
C ALA A 123 -12.84 15.19 -1.68
N ALA A 124 -12.98 15.85 -2.84
CA ALA A 124 -12.21 15.53 -4.04
C ALA A 124 -10.70 15.77 -3.82
N ALA A 125 -10.33 16.90 -3.23
CA ALA A 125 -8.94 17.21 -2.86
C ALA A 125 -8.39 16.20 -1.85
N ALA A 126 -9.20 15.76 -0.88
CA ALA A 126 -8.82 14.72 0.08
C ALA A 126 -8.42 13.42 -0.62
N PHE A 127 -9.15 12.99 -1.65
CA PHE A 127 -8.79 11.77 -2.40
C PHE A 127 -7.48 11.91 -3.19
N ILE A 128 -7.17 13.10 -3.72
CA ILE A 128 -5.85 13.37 -4.32
C ILE A 128 -4.75 13.22 -3.25
N ILE A 129 -4.95 13.80 -2.06
CA ILE A 129 -3.98 13.74 -0.97
C ILE A 129 -3.80 12.31 -0.47
N ILE A 130 -4.88 11.53 -0.33
CA ILE A 130 -4.82 10.12 0.05
C ILE A 130 -4.01 9.33 -1.00
N GLY A 131 -4.31 9.51 -2.28
CA GLY A 131 -3.57 8.86 -3.37
C GLY A 131 -2.08 9.23 -3.38
N LEU A 132 -1.76 10.50 -3.19
CA LEU A 132 -0.38 10.99 -3.11
C LEU A 132 0.37 10.36 -1.93
N GLY A 133 -0.27 10.20 -0.78
CA GLY A 133 0.30 9.52 0.37
C GLY A 133 0.46 8.01 0.19
N CYS A 134 -0.46 7.34 -0.51
CA CYS A 134 -0.36 5.91 -0.84
C CYS A 134 0.81 5.61 -1.79
N ALA A 135 1.14 6.55 -2.69
CA ALA A 135 2.06 6.35 -3.79
C ALA A 135 3.43 5.74 -3.44
N PRO A 136 4.17 6.22 -2.42
CA PRO A 136 5.48 5.67 -2.05
C PRO A 136 5.40 4.39 -1.22
N ILE A 137 4.28 4.10 -0.55
CA ILE A 137 4.21 3.06 0.48
C ILE A 137 4.45 1.68 -0.12
N TYR A 138 3.68 1.30 -1.14
CA TYR A 138 3.79 -0.01 -1.79
C TYR A 138 5.21 -0.30 -2.32
N PRO A 139 5.81 0.55 -3.17
CA PRO A 139 7.14 0.29 -3.70
C PRO A 139 8.21 0.29 -2.62
N CYS A 140 8.15 1.17 -1.62
CA CYS A 140 9.13 1.22 -0.54
C CYS A 140 9.08 -0.03 0.37
N ILE A 141 7.89 -0.58 0.64
CA ILE A 141 7.78 -1.82 1.41
C ILE A 141 8.44 -2.98 0.65
N ILE A 142 8.20 -3.13 -0.64
CA ILE A 142 8.82 -4.18 -1.46
C ILE A 142 10.33 -3.97 -1.58
N HIS A 143 10.74 -2.73 -1.91
CA HIS A 143 12.16 -2.39 -2.08
C HIS A 143 12.96 -2.61 -0.79
N SER A 144 12.36 -2.41 0.38
CA SER A 144 13.02 -2.65 1.67
C SER A 144 13.21 -4.14 1.99
N THR A 145 12.53 -5.07 1.32
CA THR A 145 12.54 -6.51 1.66
C THR A 145 13.93 -7.14 1.56
N PRO A 146 14.71 -6.99 0.47
CA PRO A 146 16.06 -7.53 0.40
C PRO A 146 16.99 -6.95 1.46
N ASN A 147 16.85 -5.66 1.77
CA ASN A 147 17.66 -4.98 2.76
C ASN A 147 17.37 -5.46 4.20
N ASN A 148 16.15 -5.91 4.48
CA ASN A 148 15.74 -6.34 5.80
C ASN A 148 15.98 -7.84 6.05
N PHE A 149 15.85 -8.68 5.01
CA PHE A 149 15.84 -10.14 5.14
C PHE A 149 16.94 -10.86 4.36
N GLY A 150 17.79 -10.13 3.63
CA GLY A 150 18.82 -10.68 2.76
C GLY A 150 18.31 -10.97 1.34
N ALA A 151 19.21 -10.82 0.38
CA ALA A 151 18.88 -11.02 -1.04
C ALA A 151 18.49 -12.48 -1.35
N GLU A 152 19.09 -13.43 -0.62
CA GLU A 152 18.84 -14.88 -0.77
C GLU A 152 17.42 -15.29 -0.36
N ASN A 153 16.79 -14.58 0.60
CA ASN A 153 15.45 -14.87 1.08
C ASN A 153 14.38 -14.02 0.38
N SER A 154 14.78 -12.94 -0.27
CA SER A 154 13.86 -11.90 -0.76
C SER A 154 12.85 -12.43 -1.78
N GLY A 155 13.26 -13.32 -2.68
CA GLY A 155 12.37 -13.89 -3.68
C GLY A 155 11.17 -14.63 -3.08
N ALA A 156 11.43 -15.52 -2.09
CA ALA A 156 10.37 -16.25 -1.40
C ALA A 156 9.49 -15.31 -0.55
N ILE A 157 10.10 -14.34 0.15
CA ILE A 157 9.36 -13.40 0.99
C ILE A 157 8.47 -12.49 0.14
N ILE A 158 8.98 -11.94 -0.98
CA ILE A 158 8.19 -11.10 -1.89
C ILE A 158 7.02 -11.91 -2.48
N GLY A 159 7.24 -13.19 -2.81
CA GLY A 159 6.15 -14.06 -3.29
C GLY A 159 5.01 -14.19 -2.29
N ILE A 160 5.31 -14.45 -1.01
CA ILE A 160 4.29 -14.54 0.06
C ILE A 160 3.69 -13.16 0.35
N GLN A 161 4.48 -12.11 0.27
CA GLN A 161 4.03 -10.73 0.43
C GLN A 161 3.00 -10.36 -0.63
N MET A 162 3.23 -10.72 -1.90
CA MET A 162 2.23 -10.54 -2.97
C MET A 162 0.95 -11.34 -2.71
N ALA A 163 1.06 -12.59 -2.27
CA ALA A 163 -0.10 -13.39 -1.91
C ALA A 163 -0.93 -12.72 -0.79
N SER A 164 -0.26 -12.21 0.25
CA SER A 164 -0.89 -11.45 1.34
C SER A 164 -1.61 -10.19 0.83
N ALA A 165 -0.97 -9.45 -0.10
CA ALA A 165 -1.57 -8.28 -0.75
C ALA A 165 -2.86 -8.62 -1.50
N TYR A 166 -2.84 -9.68 -2.30
CA TYR A 166 -4.02 -10.13 -3.05
C TYR A 166 -5.16 -10.58 -2.14
N VAL A 167 -4.86 -11.26 -1.04
CA VAL A 167 -5.88 -11.61 -0.03
C VAL A 167 -6.51 -10.33 0.54
N GLY A 168 -5.70 -9.34 0.91
CA GLY A 168 -6.19 -8.06 1.43
C GLY A 168 -7.06 -7.31 0.43
N SER A 169 -6.57 -7.11 -0.77
CA SER A 169 -7.26 -6.33 -1.81
C SER A 169 -8.51 -7.03 -2.38
N THR A 170 -8.61 -8.35 -2.27
CA THR A 170 -9.75 -9.11 -2.78
C THR A 170 -10.87 -9.25 -1.74
N PHE A 171 -10.53 -9.59 -0.50
CA PHE A 171 -11.55 -9.96 0.50
C PHE A 171 -12.01 -8.78 1.37
N ILE A 172 -11.16 -7.80 1.62
CA ILE A 172 -11.48 -6.71 2.56
C ILE A 172 -12.44 -5.66 1.98
N PRO A 173 -12.35 -5.24 0.70
CA PRO A 173 -13.32 -4.31 0.13
C PRO A 173 -14.77 -4.81 0.13
N PRO A 174 -15.07 -6.08 -0.22
CA PRO A 174 -16.43 -6.63 -0.05
C PRO A 174 -16.92 -6.60 1.39
N VAL A 175 -16.05 -6.90 2.38
CA VAL A 175 -16.42 -6.80 3.81
C VAL A 175 -16.80 -5.37 4.17
N PHE A 176 -16.04 -4.37 3.70
CA PHE A 176 -16.42 -2.97 3.88
C PHE A 176 -17.77 -2.66 3.23
N GLY A 177 -18.06 -3.19 2.04
CA GLY A 177 -19.35 -3.01 1.37
C GLY A 177 -20.53 -3.53 2.19
N LEU A 178 -20.36 -4.71 2.82
CA LEU A 178 -21.37 -5.25 3.73
C LEU A 178 -21.59 -4.33 4.95
N LEU A 179 -20.51 -3.81 5.55
CA LEU A 179 -20.58 -2.88 6.67
C LEU A 179 -21.21 -1.54 6.25
N GLY A 180 -20.83 -1.01 5.09
CA GLY A 180 -21.38 0.23 4.54
C GLY A 180 -22.89 0.17 4.31
N ASN A 181 -23.36 -0.95 3.74
CA ASN A 181 -24.79 -1.19 3.53
C ASN A 181 -25.57 -1.43 4.81
N SER A 182 -24.95 -2.10 5.80
CA SER A 182 -25.63 -2.44 7.06
C SER A 182 -25.66 -1.29 8.07
N ILE A 183 -24.64 -0.45 8.09
CA ILE A 183 -24.47 0.65 9.04
C ILE A 183 -24.56 2.00 8.33
N SER A 184 -23.54 2.36 7.57
CA SER A 184 -23.46 3.57 6.75
C SER A 184 -22.09 3.68 6.08
N PHE A 185 -22.03 4.20 4.87
CA PHE A 185 -20.74 4.50 4.20
C PHE A 185 -19.96 5.65 4.88
N LYS A 186 -20.57 6.39 5.82
CA LYS A 186 -19.88 7.39 6.65
C LYS A 186 -18.74 6.83 7.50
N ILE A 187 -18.72 5.51 7.74
CA ILE A 187 -17.65 4.83 8.51
C ILE A 187 -16.35 4.69 7.71
N MET A 188 -16.36 4.94 6.40
CA MET A 188 -15.19 4.75 5.52
C MET A 188 -13.89 5.41 6.04
N PRO A 189 -13.87 6.67 6.46
CA PRO A 189 -12.64 7.30 6.96
C PRO A 189 -12.07 6.59 8.19
N ILE A 190 -12.93 6.18 9.13
CA ILE A 190 -12.52 5.46 10.35
C ILE A 190 -11.95 4.08 9.96
N TYR A 191 -12.63 3.38 9.05
CA TYR A 191 -12.19 2.08 8.56
C TYR A 191 -10.80 2.16 7.92
N LEU A 192 -10.56 3.14 7.07
CA LEU A 192 -9.26 3.37 6.43
C LEU A 192 -8.18 3.69 7.47
N ILE A 193 -8.47 4.55 8.45
CA ILE A 193 -7.52 4.88 9.53
C ILE A 193 -7.11 3.62 10.28
N LEU A 194 -8.05 2.74 10.65
CA LEU A 194 -7.74 1.51 11.38
C LEU A 194 -6.74 0.62 10.61
N PHE A 195 -6.95 0.43 9.31
CA PHE A 195 -6.05 -0.37 8.49
C PHE A 195 -4.69 0.31 8.28
N PHE A 196 -4.64 1.62 8.08
CA PHE A 196 -3.37 2.33 7.91
C PHE A 196 -2.58 2.44 9.23
N VAL A 197 -3.25 2.54 10.37
CA VAL A 197 -2.61 2.46 11.69
C VAL A 197 -2.07 1.05 11.93
N LEU A 198 -2.83 0.01 11.58
CA LEU A 198 -2.33 -1.36 11.63
C LEU A 198 -1.10 -1.53 10.73
N MET A 199 -1.17 -1.05 9.49
CA MET A 199 -0.07 -1.08 8.54
C MET A 199 1.19 -0.45 9.12
N ILE A 200 1.15 0.83 9.53
CA ILE A 200 2.34 1.52 9.99
C ILE A 200 2.91 0.90 11.25
N THR A 201 2.05 0.42 12.16
CA THR A 201 2.49 -0.27 13.38
C THR A 201 3.25 -1.55 13.06
N MET A 202 2.70 -2.38 12.17
CA MET A 202 3.34 -3.64 11.79
C MET A 202 4.65 -3.41 11.02
N ILE A 203 4.68 -2.47 10.09
CA ILE A 203 5.89 -2.13 9.34
C ILE A 203 6.98 -1.55 10.26
N GLU A 204 6.62 -0.68 11.22
CA GLU A 204 7.57 -0.18 12.19
C GLU A 204 8.12 -1.27 13.13
N LEU A 205 7.30 -2.22 13.57
CA LEU A 205 7.73 -3.39 14.31
C LEU A 205 8.72 -4.24 13.49
N MET A 206 8.41 -4.47 12.23
CA MET A 206 9.31 -5.16 11.30
C MET A 206 10.68 -4.46 11.23
N PHE A 207 10.72 -3.15 10.97
CA PHE A 207 11.98 -2.40 10.91
C PHE A 207 12.77 -2.42 12.24
N ARG A 208 12.08 -2.38 13.38
CA ARG A 208 12.74 -2.48 14.71
C ARG A 208 13.37 -3.85 14.93
N ILE A 209 12.70 -4.92 14.52
CA ILE A 209 13.18 -6.29 14.69
C ILE A 209 14.37 -6.55 13.76
N THR A 210 14.28 -6.17 12.49
CA THR A 210 15.33 -6.38 11.50
C THR A 210 16.52 -5.45 11.71
N GLY A 211 16.30 -4.20 12.14
CA GLY A 211 17.35 -3.23 12.45
C GLY A 211 18.23 -3.63 13.64
N LYS A 212 17.67 -4.30 14.65
CA LYS A 212 18.45 -4.83 15.79
C LYS A 212 19.36 -6.00 15.38
N ASN A 213 19.04 -6.74 14.33
CA ASN A 213 19.87 -7.85 13.86
C ASN A 213 21.07 -7.39 13.02
N LYS A 214 21.10 -6.12 12.56
CA LYS A 214 22.25 -5.55 11.81
C LYS A 214 23.34 -4.95 12.72
N VAL A 215 23.09 -4.80 14.01
CA VAL A 215 24.01 -4.19 15.00
C VAL A 215 24.81 -5.27 15.77
N LYS A 216 24.70 -6.54 15.42
CA LYS A 216 25.54 -7.64 15.88
C LYS A 216 26.37 -8.19 14.72
#